data_9d2a2b18c06e17a09198930cd6569308
#
_entry.id   9d2a2b18c06e17a09198930cd6569308
#
_cell.length_a   1.000
_cell.length_b   1.000
_cell.length_c   1.000
_cell.angle_alpha   90.00
_cell.angle_beta   90.00
_cell.angle_gamma   90.00
#
_symmetry.space_group_name_H-M   'P 1'
#
loop_
_entity.id
_entity.type
_entity.pdbx_description
1 polymer ?
#
loop_
_entity_poly.entity_id
_entity_poly.type
_entity_poly.pdbx_seq_one_letter_code
_entity_poly.pdbx_strand_id
1 'polypeptide(L)'
;MKIALYAAVGLVLLLVGATFATWQMSRPIFDGRLTFETLDALEIAPIDKALTFARTATGDVLLIVGADGTGLEGLSLEHESGRAYRDAIDAYHSIGWEQLAGIADSGSFQTYEWTDLVVPIDEHYPHVAAGTNYRAHAREVGHEGDPFLFPKLSRASPWNADVLDGARLDHEVEICAVPLTDHSASQPAKTAYLLCGDFTDRWSLVRHIDTDGVMGQTGFPIGKGGETRLPVGALLVVPRDDDFYQTLEIALYVNDQLRQQSSAGLMIWSPQEILSRTLADCGNPYHTANAVISISDCDVIPARKLILTGTPEGVLFKVATIWNPLAYLGSGDVVVSTGRYLGYMRNEIVER
;
A
#
# COMPACT_ATOMS: atom_id res chain seq x y z
N MET A 1 36.40 20.94 -37.82
CA MET A 1 35.95 19.54 -37.73
C MET A 1 36.42 18.83 -36.44
N LYS A 2 37.73 18.83 -36.10
CA LYS A 2 38.24 18.16 -34.86
C LYS A 2 37.66 18.75 -33.57
N ILE A 3 37.54 20.07 -33.43
CA ILE A 3 36.99 20.73 -32.22
C ILE A 3 35.49 20.33 -31.99
N ALA A 4 34.68 20.31 -33.06
CA ALA A 4 33.30 19.89 -32.98
C ALA A 4 33.15 18.40 -32.55
N LEU A 5 34.06 17.55 -33.02
CA LEU A 5 34.11 16.14 -32.63
C LEU A 5 34.48 15.99 -31.16
N TYR A 6 35.49 16.71 -30.65
CA TYR A 6 35.83 16.66 -29.21
C TYR A 6 34.73 17.21 -28.33
N ALA A 7 34.03 18.27 -28.75
CA ALA A 7 32.86 18.80 -28.02
C ALA A 7 31.72 17.78 -27.99
N ALA A 8 31.43 17.11 -29.10
CA ALA A 8 30.40 16.07 -29.14
C ALA A 8 30.74 14.86 -28.24
N VAL A 9 31.99 14.39 -28.29
CA VAL A 9 32.47 13.30 -27.43
C VAL A 9 32.38 13.71 -25.95
N GLY A 10 32.81 14.92 -25.61
CA GLY A 10 32.71 15.45 -24.24
C GLY A 10 31.27 15.50 -23.72
N LEU A 11 30.33 15.95 -24.58
CA LEU A 11 28.88 15.96 -24.20
C LEU A 11 28.34 14.55 -23.98
N VAL A 12 28.67 13.59 -24.84
CA VAL A 12 28.25 12.20 -24.67
C VAL A 12 28.79 11.60 -23.35
N LEU A 13 30.06 11.83 -23.04
CA LEU A 13 30.66 11.36 -21.79
C LEU A 13 29.99 11.99 -20.57
N LEU A 14 29.65 13.27 -20.62
CA LEU A 14 28.91 13.96 -19.57
C LEU A 14 27.50 13.36 -19.38
N LEU A 15 26.79 13.10 -20.48
CA LEU A 15 25.44 12.48 -20.40
C LEU A 15 25.51 11.06 -19.86
N VAL A 16 26.46 10.24 -20.30
CA VAL A 16 26.66 8.89 -19.75
C VAL A 16 27.02 8.94 -18.28
N GLY A 17 27.91 9.85 -17.87
CA GLY A 17 28.27 10.04 -16.46
C GLY A 17 27.09 10.48 -15.60
N ALA A 18 26.28 11.43 -16.09
CA ALA A 18 25.06 11.87 -15.38
C ALA A 18 24.01 10.76 -15.28
N THR A 19 23.78 10.00 -16.35
CA THR A 19 22.87 8.85 -16.35
C THR A 19 23.33 7.78 -15.36
N PHE A 20 24.64 7.46 -15.35
CA PHE A 20 25.19 6.51 -14.38
C PHE A 20 25.07 7.00 -12.94
N ALA A 21 25.40 8.26 -12.68
CA ALA A 21 25.30 8.84 -11.34
C ALA A 21 23.87 8.83 -10.81
N THR A 22 22.89 9.24 -11.62
CA THR A 22 21.46 9.22 -11.23
C THR A 22 20.93 7.80 -11.08
N TRP A 23 21.39 6.85 -11.89
CA TRP A 23 21.07 5.43 -11.70
C TRP A 23 21.65 4.89 -10.38
N GLN A 24 22.86 5.28 -9.98
CA GLN A 24 23.43 4.90 -8.71
C GLN A 24 22.63 5.45 -7.51
N MET A 25 21.99 6.62 -7.65
CA MET A 25 21.13 7.20 -6.60
C MET A 25 19.85 6.40 -6.37
N SER A 26 19.40 5.61 -7.35
CA SER A 26 18.23 4.72 -7.22
C SER A 26 18.59 3.30 -6.76
N ARG A 27 19.87 3.04 -6.41
CA ARG A 27 20.29 1.72 -5.91
C ARG A 27 19.70 1.45 -4.53
N PRO A 28 19.52 0.16 -4.18
CA PRO A 28 19.03 -0.20 -2.85
C PRO A 28 19.89 0.40 -1.75
N ILE A 29 19.23 0.87 -0.71
CA ILE A 29 19.88 1.36 0.52
C ILE A 29 19.96 0.25 1.59
N PHE A 30 19.28 -0.87 1.36
CA PHE A 30 19.26 -2.03 2.22
C PHE A 30 20.04 -3.19 1.59
N ASP A 31 20.70 -3.97 2.43
CA ASP A 31 21.28 -5.26 2.06
C ASP A 31 20.29 -6.36 2.45
N GLY A 32 19.82 -7.11 1.47
CA GLY A 32 18.87 -8.20 1.69
C GLY A 32 18.31 -8.74 0.38
N ARG A 33 17.88 -9.98 0.41
CA ARG A 33 17.22 -10.63 -0.72
C ARG A 33 15.99 -11.38 -0.26
N LEU A 34 14.97 -11.36 -1.11
CA LEU A 34 13.84 -12.25 -0.96
C LEU A 34 14.33 -13.69 -1.17
N THR A 35 13.99 -14.56 -0.25
CA THR A 35 14.24 -15.99 -0.33
C THR A 35 12.92 -16.74 -0.17
N PHE A 36 12.91 -18.02 -0.54
CA PHE A 36 11.76 -18.87 -0.29
C PHE A 36 11.43 -18.92 1.22
N GLU A 37 12.46 -19.00 2.06
CA GLU A 37 12.31 -18.98 3.53
C GLU A 37 11.62 -17.71 4.05
N THR A 38 11.76 -16.56 3.36
CA THR A 38 11.06 -15.32 3.73
C THR A 38 9.55 -15.48 3.59
N LEU A 39 9.08 -16.16 2.56
CA LEU A 39 7.65 -16.41 2.33
C LEU A 39 7.12 -17.56 3.20
N ASP A 40 7.95 -18.58 3.47
CA ASP A 40 7.60 -19.66 4.39
C ASP A 40 7.49 -19.20 5.84
N ALA A 41 8.16 -18.11 6.19
CA ALA A 41 8.10 -17.50 7.53
C ALA A 41 6.93 -16.53 7.73
N LEU A 42 5.92 -16.52 6.83
CA LEU A 42 4.73 -15.69 7.02
C LEU A 42 3.98 -16.12 8.29
N GLU A 43 3.61 -15.12 9.08
CA GLU A 43 2.92 -15.32 10.35
C GLU A 43 1.48 -14.79 10.25
N ILE A 44 0.54 -15.50 10.85
CA ILE A 44 -0.81 -14.98 11.16
C ILE A 44 -0.79 -14.44 12.59
N ALA A 45 -1.51 -13.34 12.81
CA ALA A 45 -1.60 -12.75 14.14
C ALA A 45 -2.23 -13.74 15.14
N PRO A 46 -1.69 -13.83 16.38
CA PRO A 46 -2.33 -14.63 17.42
C PRO A 46 -3.77 -14.19 17.64
N ILE A 47 -4.70 -15.15 17.79
CA ILE A 47 -6.15 -14.92 17.88
C ILE A 47 -6.52 -14.01 19.05
N ASP A 48 -5.78 -14.06 20.15
CA ASP A 48 -5.98 -13.16 21.30
C ASP A 48 -5.58 -11.70 20.98
N LYS A 49 -4.86 -11.45 19.89
CA LYS A 49 -4.40 -10.13 19.43
C LYS A 49 -5.18 -9.61 18.24
N ALA A 50 -5.43 -10.45 17.24
CA ALA A 50 -6.17 -10.06 16.05
C ALA A 50 -6.84 -11.27 15.38
N LEU A 51 -7.94 -11.02 14.67
CA LEU A 51 -8.58 -11.98 13.78
C LEU A 51 -8.16 -11.68 12.34
N THR A 52 -7.77 -12.73 11.61
CA THR A 52 -7.34 -12.61 10.22
C THR A 52 -8.37 -13.22 9.29
N PHE A 53 -8.78 -12.46 8.29
CA PHE A 53 -9.77 -12.86 7.30
C PHE A 53 -9.17 -12.86 5.90
N ALA A 54 -9.70 -13.74 5.03
CA ALA A 54 -9.50 -13.71 3.60
C ALA A 54 -10.85 -13.86 2.88
N ARG A 55 -10.85 -13.67 1.56
CA ARG A 55 -12.03 -13.88 0.71
C ARG A 55 -11.62 -14.62 -0.54
N THR A 56 -12.38 -15.65 -0.90
CA THR A 56 -12.14 -16.41 -2.14
C THR A 56 -12.77 -15.73 -3.35
N ALA A 57 -12.33 -16.12 -4.56
CA ALA A 57 -12.93 -15.66 -5.81
C ALA A 57 -14.41 -16.07 -5.97
N THR A 58 -14.86 -17.09 -5.25
CA THR A 58 -16.28 -17.50 -5.19
C THR A 58 -17.11 -16.64 -4.23
N GLY A 59 -16.46 -15.77 -3.46
CA GLY A 59 -17.10 -14.84 -2.52
C GLY A 59 -17.17 -15.35 -1.09
N ASP A 60 -16.69 -16.56 -0.81
CA ASP A 60 -16.66 -17.11 0.56
C ASP A 60 -15.66 -16.38 1.43
N VAL A 61 -16.06 -16.01 2.63
CA VAL A 61 -15.20 -15.36 3.64
C VAL A 61 -14.59 -16.42 4.55
N LEU A 62 -13.27 -16.36 4.66
CA LEU A 62 -12.49 -17.30 5.45
C LEU A 62 -11.99 -16.63 6.74
N LEU A 63 -11.99 -17.38 7.85
CA LEU A 63 -11.22 -17.07 9.05
C LEU A 63 -9.90 -17.83 8.99
N ILE A 64 -8.77 -17.13 8.99
CA ILE A 64 -7.43 -17.67 8.79
C ILE A 64 -6.74 -17.83 10.14
N VAL A 65 -6.11 -18.99 10.36
CA VAL A 65 -5.40 -19.33 11.61
C VAL A 65 -3.93 -19.67 11.37
N GLY A 66 -3.53 -19.94 10.13
CA GLY A 66 -2.15 -20.22 9.73
C GLY A 66 -1.88 -19.77 8.30
N ALA A 67 -0.63 -19.49 8.00
CA ALA A 67 -0.16 -19.19 6.65
C ALA A 67 1.31 -19.56 6.49
N ASP A 68 1.68 -19.95 5.28
CA ASP A 68 3.05 -20.06 4.80
C ASP A 68 3.14 -19.60 3.33
N GLY A 69 4.31 -19.74 2.71
CA GLY A 69 4.51 -19.37 1.30
C GLY A 69 3.72 -20.21 0.30
N THR A 70 3.15 -21.34 0.73
CA THR A 70 2.43 -22.28 -0.13
C THR A 70 0.92 -22.17 0.01
N GLY A 71 0.40 -21.77 1.18
CA GLY A 71 -1.04 -21.72 1.41
C GLY A 71 -1.42 -21.09 2.75
N LEU A 72 -2.71 -21.16 3.01
CA LEU A 72 -3.37 -20.66 4.20
C LEU A 72 -4.15 -21.78 4.88
N GLU A 73 -4.05 -21.85 6.18
CA GLU A 73 -4.92 -22.69 7.01
C GLU A 73 -6.06 -21.85 7.55
N GLY A 74 -7.29 -22.27 7.29
CA GLY A 74 -8.47 -21.50 7.69
C GLY A 74 -9.75 -22.29 7.54
N LEU A 75 -10.87 -21.64 7.77
CA LEU A 75 -12.20 -22.22 7.61
C LEU A 75 -13.17 -21.25 6.94
N SER A 76 -14.14 -21.79 6.21
CA SER A 76 -15.23 -21.05 5.57
C SER A 76 -16.25 -20.64 6.63
N LEU A 77 -16.47 -19.32 6.77
CA LEU A 77 -17.50 -18.80 7.66
C LEU A 77 -18.91 -19.04 7.15
N GLU A 78 -19.08 -19.15 5.83
CA GLU A 78 -20.35 -19.55 5.25
C GLU A 78 -20.72 -20.99 5.60
N HIS A 79 -19.76 -21.91 5.53
CA HIS A 79 -19.95 -23.29 5.90
C HIS A 79 -20.31 -23.44 7.40
N GLU A 80 -19.59 -22.72 8.27
CA GLU A 80 -19.82 -22.77 9.73
C GLU A 80 -21.14 -22.17 10.17
N SER A 81 -21.59 -21.07 9.54
CA SER A 81 -22.79 -20.32 9.95
C SER A 81 -24.05 -20.66 9.13
N GLY A 82 -23.88 -21.30 7.97
CA GLY A 82 -24.95 -21.49 6.99
C GLY A 82 -25.43 -20.21 6.31
N ARG A 83 -24.64 -19.12 6.39
CA ARG A 83 -24.97 -17.80 5.84
C ARG A 83 -23.81 -17.24 5.03
N ALA A 84 -24.11 -16.72 3.84
CA ALA A 84 -23.15 -15.94 3.05
C ALA A 84 -22.93 -14.53 3.61
N TYR A 85 -21.73 -14.03 3.50
CA TYR A 85 -21.32 -12.69 3.92
C TYR A 85 -20.89 -11.87 2.71
N ARG A 86 -21.17 -10.58 2.74
CA ARG A 86 -20.79 -9.66 1.69
C ARG A 86 -19.25 -9.58 1.54
N ASP A 87 -18.56 -9.44 2.66
CA ASP A 87 -17.11 -9.33 2.78
C ASP A 87 -16.64 -9.65 4.21
N ALA A 88 -15.35 -9.57 4.46
CA ALA A 88 -14.75 -9.84 5.77
C ALA A 88 -15.30 -8.94 6.89
N ILE A 89 -15.60 -7.67 6.59
CA ILE A 89 -16.16 -6.72 7.59
C ILE A 89 -17.61 -7.09 7.93
N ASP A 90 -18.42 -7.50 6.95
CA ASP A 90 -19.79 -7.99 7.20
C ASP A 90 -19.78 -9.26 8.05
N ALA A 91 -18.88 -10.20 7.79
CA ALA A 91 -18.71 -11.40 8.59
C ALA A 91 -18.32 -11.05 10.04
N TYR A 92 -17.32 -10.18 10.22
CA TYR A 92 -16.89 -9.73 11.53
C TYR A 92 -18.02 -9.11 12.36
N HIS A 93 -18.80 -8.20 11.77
CA HIS A 93 -19.93 -7.56 12.47
C HIS A 93 -21.09 -8.51 12.74
N SER A 94 -21.35 -9.46 11.85
CA SER A 94 -22.45 -10.39 11.97
C SER A 94 -22.23 -11.45 13.05
N ILE A 95 -20.97 -11.91 13.20
CA ILE A 95 -20.62 -12.99 14.13
C ILE A 95 -20.11 -12.42 15.46
N GLY A 96 -19.24 -11.43 15.40
CA GLY A 96 -18.61 -10.80 16.56
C GLY A 96 -17.33 -11.52 17.03
N TRP A 97 -16.49 -10.76 17.75
CA TRP A 97 -15.15 -11.17 18.14
C TRP A 97 -15.12 -12.51 18.91
N GLU A 98 -15.90 -12.61 20.01
CA GLU A 98 -15.80 -13.75 20.93
C GLU A 98 -16.22 -15.07 20.25
N GLN A 99 -17.23 -15.01 19.39
CA GLN A 99 -17.66 -16.18 18.65
C GLN A 99 -16.65 -16.57 17.58
N LEU A 100 -16.06 -15.61 16.85
CA LEU A 100 -15.02 -15.86 15.86
C LEU A 100 -13.76 -16.43 16.52
N ALA A 101 -13.34 -15.92 17.67
CA ALA A 101 -12.23 -16.48 18.43
C ALA A 101 -12.51 -17.92 18.86
N GLY A 102 -13.73 -18.22 19.33
CA GLY A 102 -14.13 -19.59 19.68
C GLY A 102 -14.15 -20.55 18.48
N ILE A 103 -14.57 -20.07 17.31
CA ILE A 103 -14.50 -20.83 16.05
C ILE A 103 -13.04 -21.12 15.69
N ALA A 104 -12.16 -20.13 15.82
CA ALA A 104 -10.73 -20.28 15.53
C ALA A 104 -10.04 -21.29 16.46
N ASP A 105 -10.50 -21.46 17.70
CA ASP A 105 -9.95 -22.44 18.65
C ASP A 105 -10.45 -23.88 18.42
N SER A 106 -11.61 -24.08 17.82
CA SER A 106 -12.31 -25.38 17.78
C SER A 106 -12.76 -25.82 16.39
N GLY A 107 -12.55 -25.01 15.37
CA GLY A 107 -13.01 -25.24 13.99
C GLY A 107 -12.26 -26.36 13.27
N SER A 108 -12.84 -26.85 12.18
CA SER A 108 -12.19 -27.78 11.26
C SER A 108 -11.54 -26.99 10.14
N PHE A 109 -10.22 -26.89 10.18
CA PHE A 109 -9.46 -26.11 9.21
C PHE A 109 -9.20 -26.87 7.91
N GLN A 110 -9.08 -26.13 6.82
CA GLN A 110 -8.71 -26.60 5.49
C GLN A 110 -7.57 -25.74 4.96
N THR A 111 -6.84 -26.26 3.99
CA THR A 111 -5.82 -25.51 3.28
C THR A 111 -6.44 -24.82 2.07
N TYR A 112 -6.14 -23.54 1.91
CA TYR A 112 -6.52 -22.71 0.77
C TYR A 112 -5.26 -22.22 0.06
N GLU A 113 -5.30 -22.13 -1.27
CA GLU A 113 -4.18 -21.59 -2.02
C GLU A 113 -4.27 -20.06 -2.07
N TRP A 114 -3.10 -19.38 -2.04
CA TRP A 114 -3.08 -17.92 -2.20
C TRP A 114 -3.78 -17.46 -3.48
N THR A 115 -3.64 -18.24 -4.57
CA THR A 115 -4.23 -17.95 -5.88
C THR A 115 -5.77 -17.93 -5.90
N ASP A 116 -6.41 -18.54 -4.92
CA ASP A 116 -7.87 -18.54 -4.77
C ASP A 116 -8.41 -17.24 -4.16
N LEU A 117 -7.52 -16.39 -3.63
CA LEU A 117 -7.90 -15.24 -2.85
C LEU A 117 -8.00 -13.96 -3.68
N VAL A 118 -8.97 -13.14 -3.30
CA VAL A 118 -9.23 -11.82 -3.88
C VAL A 118 -9.16 -10.74 -2.79
N VAL A 119 -9.46 -9.50 -3.16
CA VAL A 119 -9.60 -8.39 -2.20
C VAL A 119 -10.63 -8.76 -1.11
N PRO A 120 -10.26 -8.73 0.19
CA PRO A 120 -11.09 -9.26 1.27
C PRO A 120 -12.30 -8.40 1.62
N ILE A 121 -12.38 -7.17 1.09
CA ILE A 121 -13.46 -6.19 1.36
C ILE A 121 -14.03 -5.63 0.06
N ASP A 122 -15.28 -5.18 0.12
CA ASP A 122 -15.89 -4.34 -0.92
C ASP A 122 -15.54 -2.88 -0.62
N GLU A 123 -14.45 -2.40 -1.17
CA GLU A 123 -13.86 -1.09 -0.88
C GLU A 123 -14.79 0.09 -1.17
N HIS A 124 -14.72 1.14 -0.35
CA HIS A 124 -15.41 2.41 -0.58
C HIS A 124 -14.48 3.42 -1.25
N TYR A 125 -14.60 3.55 -2.57
CA TYR A 125 -13.83 4.46 -3.41
C TYR A 125 -14.44 5.89 -3.42
N PRO A 126 -13.65 6.97 -3.53
CA PRO A 126 -12.20 7.03 -3.57
C PRO A 126 -11.56 6.86 -2.19
N HIS A 127 -10.23 6.61 -2.17
CA HIS A 127 -9.45 6.37 -0.97
C HIS A 127 -8.69 7.62 -0.52
N VAL A 128 -8.05 7.54 0.64
CA VAL A 128 -7.21 8.60 1.22
C VAL A 128 -5.80 8.06 1.39
N ALA A 129 -4.80 8.91 1.18
CA ALA A 129 -3.41 8.56 1.44
C ALA A 129 -2.69 9.67 2.19
N ALA A 130 -1.76 9.27 3.07
CA ALA A 130 -0.86 10.16 3.79
C ALA A 130 0.53 10.15 3.13
N GLY A 131 1.00 11.29 2.67
CA GLY A 131 2.34 11.47 2.13
C GLY A 131 3.35 11.74 3.26
N THR A 132 4.59 11.24 3.10
CA THR A 132 5.74 11.50 3.99
C THR A 132 5.52 11.17 5.47
N ASN A 133 4.70 10.16 5.77
CA ASN A 133 4.36 9.77 7.14
C ASN A 133 5.46 8.97 7.87
N TYR A 134 6.64 8.82 7.25
CA TYR A 134 7.86 8.29 7.87
C TYR A 134 8.98 9.33 7.74
N ARG A 135 9.63 9.66 8.87
CA ARG A 135 10.69 10.71 8.88
C ARG A 135 11.86 10.41 7.95
N ALA A 136 12.22 9.15 7.79
CA ALA A 136 13.32 8.76 6.92
C ALA A 136 12.94 8.97 5.45
N HIS A 137 11.71 8.60 5.05
CA HIS A 137 11.18 8.88 3.72
C HIS A 137 11.03 10.38 3.45
N ALA A 138 10.52 11.16 4.40
CA ALA A 138 10.43 12.61 4.26
C ALA A 138 11.80 13.22 3.92
N ARG A 139 12.85 12.86 4.68
CA ARG A 139 14.24 13.30 4.40
C ARG A 139 14.75 12.81 3.04
N GLU A 140 14.42 11.58 2.66
CA GLU A 140 14.82 10.98 1.38
C GLU A 140 14.32 11.79 0.17
N VAL A 141 13.09 12.28 0.24
CA VAL A 141 12.46 13.07 -0.85
C VAL A 141 12.62 14.58 -0.66
N GLY A 142 13.33 15.02 0.38
CA GLY A 142 13.59 16.43 0.66
C GLY A 142 12.40 17.22 1.20
N HIS A 143 11.45 16.53 1.85
CA HIS A 143 10.31 17.17 2.51
C HIS A 143 10.63 17.48 3.98
N GLU A 144 10.54 18.75 4.37
CA GLU A 144 10.84 19.22 5.73
C GLU A 144 9.58 19.47 6.58
N GLY A 145 8.39 19.40 5.96
CA GLY A 145 7.11 19.68 6.62
C GLY A 145 6.53 18.47 7.38
N ASP A 146 5.34 18.68 7.93
CA ASP A 146 4.49 17.61 8.44
C ASP A 146 4.01 16.70 7.31
N PRO A 147 3.57 15.46 7.60
CA PRO A 147 2.85 14.65 6.63
C PRO A 147 1.64 15.41 6.06
N PHE A 148 1.21 15.05 4.88
CA PHE A 148 0.10 15.68 4.18
C PHE A 148 -0.84 14.61 3.61
N LEU A 149 -2.07 15.02 3.29
CA LEU A 149 -3.08 14.12 2.73
C LEU A 149 -3.28 14.37 1.23
N PHE A 150 -3.68 13.32 0.53
CA PHE A 150 -4.16 13.40 -0.85
C PHE A 150 -5.16 12.28 -1.14
N PRO A 151 -6.11 12.48 -2.10
CA PRO A 151 -7.01 11.42 -2.52
C PRO A 151 -6.26 10.39 -3.38
N LYS A 152 -6.39 9.12 -3.04
CA LYS A 152 -5.90 8.00 -3.84
C LYS A 152 -6.98 7.59 -4.83
N LEU A 153 -6.74 7.91 -6.10
CA LEU A 153 -7.72 7.74 -7.19
C LEU A 153 -7.44 6.47 -8.00
N SER A 154 -7.26 5.36 -7.32
CA SER A 154 -7.13 4.02 -7.88
C SER A 154 -8.09 3.09 -7.16
N ARG A 155 -8.72 2.17 -7.88
CA ARG A 155 -9.44 1.08 -7.24
C ARG A 155 -8.47 0.02 -6.77
N ALA A 156 -8.84 -0.67 -5.69
CA ALA A 156 -8.09 -1.82 -5.21
C ALA A 156 -8.04 -2.92 -6.28
N SER A 157 -6.86 -3.47 -6.51
CA SER A 157 -6.64 -4.67 -7.33
C SER A 157 -6.10 -5.80 -6.46
N PRO A 158 -6.27 -7.08 -6.86
CA PRO A 158 -5.79 -8.21 -6.07
C PRO A 158 -4.28 -8.17 -5.81
N TRP A 159 -3.86 -8.86 -4.78
CA TRP A 159 -2.49 -8.99 -4.29
C TRP A 159 -1.47 -9.43 -5.36
N ASN A 160 -1.91 -10.17 -6.38
CA ASN A 160 -1.11 -10.71 -7.47
C ASN A 160 -1.43 -10.09 -8.84
N ALA A 161 -2.15 -8.95 -8.87
CA ALA A 161 -2.47 -8.28 -10.11
C ALA A 161 -1.23 -7.64 -10.74
N ASP A 162 -1.16 -7.68 -12.06
CA ASP A 162 -0.15 -6.95 -12.81
C ASP A 162 -0.31 -5.44 -12.66
N VAL A 163 0.80 -4.73 -12.70
CA VAL A 163 0.84 -3.27 -12.66
C VAL A 163 1.29 -2.73 -14.01
N LEU A 164 0.46 -1.90 -14.61
CA LEU A 164 0.79 -1.25 -15.88
C LEU A 164 1.99 -0.32 -15.73
N ASP A 165 2.95 -0.38 -16.66
CA ASP A 165 4.09 0.50 -16.69
C ASP A 165 3.71 1.98 -16.81
N GLY A 166 4.64 2.87 -16.53
CA GLY A 166 4.50 4.32 -16.56
C GLY A 166 5.80 5.01 -16.96
N ALA A 167 5.73 6.30 -17.21
CA ALA A 167 6.91 7.05 -17.68
C ALA A 167 8.07 7.05 -16.67
N ARG A 168 7.76 6.99 -15.38
CA ARG A 168 8.69 6.90 -14.24
C ARG A 168 8.00 6.16 -13.11
N LEU A 169 7.72 4.88 -13.31
CA LEU A 169 6.98 4.08 -12.33
C LEU A 169 7.84 3.79 -11.12
N ASP A 170 7.35 4.14 -9.96
CA ASP A 170 7.96 3.92 -8.65
C ASP A 170 7.09 3.01 -7.80
N HIS A 171 7.71 2.30 -6.87
CA HIS A 171 7.05 1.42 -5.91
C HIS A 171 6.96 2.07 -4.52
N GLU A 172 5.92 1.73 -3.79
CA GLU A 172 5.79 2.05 -2.37
C GLU A 172 4.99 0.93 -1.68
N VAL A 173 5.54 0.34 -0.62
CA VAL A 173 4.79 -0.55 0.27
C VAL A 173 4.20 0.26 1.40
N GLU A 174 2.93 0.01 1.69
CA GLU A 174 2.19 0.68 2.76
C GLU A 174 1.30 -0.28 3.54
N ILE A 175 0.83 0.18 4.68
CA ILE A 175 -0.30 -0.43 5.40
C ILE A 175 -1.53 0.40 5.07
N CYS A 176 -2.61 -0.26 4.68
CA CYS A 176 -3.91 0.39 4.61
C CYS A 176 -4.68 0.14 5.91
N ALA A 177 -5.07 1.21 6.60
CA ALA A 177 -6.08 1.15 7.64
C ALA A 177 -7.48 1.21 7.00
N VAL A 178 -8.40 0.42 7.54
CA VAL A 178 -9.77 0.29 7.03
C VAL A 178 -10.75 0.51 8.17
N PRO A 179 -11.53 1.60 8.18
CA PRO A 179 -12.59 1.78 9.17
C PRO A 179 -13.62 0.65 9.08
N LEU A 180 -13.87 -0.02 10.19
CA LEU A 180 -14.84 -1.12 10.28
C LEU A 180 -16.27 -0.62 10.22
N THR A 181 -16.53 0.59 10.73
CA THR A 181 -17.81 1.32 10.68
C THR A 181 -17.56 2.71 10.11
N ASP A 182 -18.61 3.44 9.83
CA ASP A 182 -18.48 4.85 9.50
C ASP A 182 -17.77 5.60 10.63
N HIS A 183 -16.77 6.40 10.28
CA HIS A 183 -15.95 7.16 11.23
C HIS A 183 -16.38 8.63 11.22
N SER A 184 -16.65 9.18 12.37
CA SER A 184 -16.91 10.61 12.56
C SER A 184 -16.18 11.14 13.81
N ALA A 185 -16.15 12.45 13.96
CA ALA A 185 -15.53 13.07 15.14
C ALA A 185 -16.21 12.66 16.45
N SER A 186 -17.53 12.36 16.42
CA SER A 186 -18.32 11.93 17.59
C SER A 186 -18.30 10.41 17.78
N GLN A 187 -17.99 9.64 16.74
CA GLN A 187 -17.99 8.19 16.75
C GLN A 187 -16.75 7.65 16.01
N PRO A 188 -15.58 7.60 16.67
CA PRO A 188 -14.37 7.05 16.08
C PRO A 188 -14.56 5.55 15.77
N ALA A 189 -14.26 5.15 14.52
CA ALA A 189 -14.32 3.76 14.10
C ALA A 189 -13.04 3.01 14.53
N LYS A 190 -13.18 1.75 14.92
CA LYS A 190 -12.06 0.82 14.94
C LYS A 190 -11.55 0.58 13.51
N THR A 191 -10.25 0.33 13.37
CA THR A 191 -9.60 0.06 12.10
C THR A 191 -9.11 -1.38 12.01
N ALA A 192 -9.33 -2.00 10.85
CA ALA A 192 -8.60 -3.18 10.41
C ALA A 192 -7.40 -2.77 9.55
N TYR A 193 -6.53 -3.72 9.23
CA TYR A 193 -5.31 -3.48 8.46
C TYR A 193 -5.15 -4.50 7.34
N LEU A 194 -4.60 -4.05 6.22
CA LEU A 194 -4.15 -4.89 5.12
C LEU A 194 -2.91 -4.27 4.45
N LEU A 195 -2.17 -5.09 3.71
CA LEU A 195 -1.02 -4.64 2.95
C LEU A 195 -1.48 -3.89 1.71
N CYS A 196 -0.81 -2.80 1.34
CA CYS A 196 -1.09 -2.02 0.13
C CYS A 196 0.18 -1.72 -0.66
N GLY A 197 0.03 -1.62 -1.99
CA GLY A 197 1.01 -0.99 -2.85
C GLY A 197 0.49 0.37 -3.34
N ASP A 198 1.30 1.41 -3.23
CA ASP A 198 1.00 2.73 -3.79
C ASP A 198 1.92 3.05 -4.97
N PHE A 199 1.67 2.41 -6.11
CA PHE A 199 2.46 2.66 -7.32
C PHE A 199 2.24 4.07 -7.86
N THR A 200 3.35 4.73 -8.21
CA THR A 200 3.35 6.16 -8.57
C THR A 200 4.03 6.38 -9.92
N ASP A 201 3.36 7.03 -10.86
CA ASP A 201 4.05 7.64 -12.01
C ASP A 201 4.63 8.99 -11.60
N ARG A 202 5.91 9.01 -11.22
CA ARG A 202 6.61 10.20 -10.75
C ARG A 202 6.69 11.30 -11.79
N TRP A 203 6.74 10.94 -13.08
CA TRP A 203 6.74 11.95 -14.15
C TRP A 203 5.41 12.68 -14.22
N SER A 204 4.30 11.95 -14.14
CA SER A 204 2.96 12.54 -14.07
C SER A 204 2.78 13.39 -12.80
N LEU A 205 3.29 12.94 -11.66
CA LEU A 205 3.24 13.69 -10.41
C LEU A 205 3.98 15.03 -10.53
N VAL A 206 5.28 14.99 -10.93
CA VAL A 206 6.14 16.17 -10.97
C VAL A 206 5.69 17.20 -12.01
N ARG A 207 5.08 16.78 -13.11
CA ARG A 207 4.56 17.69 -14.14
C ARG A 207 3.31 18.45 -13.72
N HIS A 208 2.59 17.97 -12.73
CA HIS A 208 1.31 18.55 -12.31
C HIS A 208 1.35 19.10 -10.87
N ILE A 209 2.47 18.96 -10.17
CA ILE A 209 2.61 19.53 -8.83
C ILE A 209 2.79 21.05 -8.91
N ASP A 210 2.05 21.76 -8.06
CA ASP A 210 2.29 23.17 -7.77
C ASP A 210 3.17 23.23 -6.50
N THR A 211 4.44 23.59 -6.67
CA THR A 211 5.42 23.67 -5.59
C THR A 211 5.20 24.85 -4.65
N ASP A 212 4.46 25.86 -5.09
CA ASP A 212 4.10 27.03 -4.28
C ASP A 212 2.76 26.83 -3.54
N GLY A 213 2.03 25.76 -3.91
CA GLY A 213 0.74 25.40 -3.33
C GLY A 213 0.86 24.51 -2.08
N VAL A 214 -0.31 24.08 -1.58
CA VAL A 214 -0.38 23.14 -0.45
C VAL A 214 -0.03 21.74 -0.97
N MET A 215 0.93 21.09 -0.29
CA MET A 215 1.39 19.76 -0.65
C MET A 215 0.22 18.75 -0.62
N GLY A 216 0.19 17.86 -1.60
CA GLY A 216 -0.88 16.87 -1.76
C GLY A 216 -2.04 17.31 -2.63
N GLN A 217 -2.34 18.62 -2.72
CA GLN A 217 -3.50 19.12 -3.48
C GLN A 217 -3.35 19.00 -4.99
N THR A 218 -2.13 19.06 -5.51
CA THR A 218 -1.82 18.95 -6.93
C THR A 218 -0.76 17.87 -7.17
N GLY A 219 -0.70 17.35 -8.39
CA GLY A 219 0.28 16.34 -8.80
C GLY A 219 0.02 14.94 -8.22
N PHE A 220 -0.17 14.81 -6.92
CA PHE A 220 -0.39 13.54 -6.22
C PHE A 220 -1.67 12.81 -6.69
N PRO A 221 -2.85 13.47 -6.79
CA PRO A 221 -4.05 12.78 -7.29
C PRO A 221 -3.90 12.22 -8.70
N ILE A 222 -3.03 12.83 -9.52
CA ILE A 222 -2.76 12.40 -10.91
C ILE A 222 -1.69 11.32 -10.95
N GLY A 223 -0.52 11.57 -10.33
CA GLY A 223 0.63 10.66 -10.40
C GLY A 223 0.44 9.35 -9.63
N LYS A 224 -0.36 9.37 -8.57
CA LYS A 224 -0.72 8.22 -7.74
C LYS A 224 -2.10 7.64 -8.06
N GLY A 225 -2.82 8.22 -9.03
CA GLY A 225 -4.09 7.74 -9.55
C GLY A 225 -3.93 6.79 -10.74
N GLY A 226 -5.07 6.24 -11.20
CA GLY A 226 -5.15 5.42 -12.41
C GLY A 226 -5.28 3.92 -12.15
N GLU A 227 -5.35 3.17 -13.24
CA GLU A 227 -5.51 1.72 -13.21
C GLU A 227 -4.28 1.03 -12.61
N THR A 228 -4.49 -0.06 -11.89
CA THR A 228 -3.47 -0.95 -11.31
C THR A 228 -2.48 -0.30 -10.33
N ARG A 229 -2.74 0.93 -9.85
CA ARG A 229 -1.83 1.66 -8.96
C ARG A 229 -2.05 1.36 -7.47
N LEU A 230 -3.01 0.46 -7.14
CA LEU A 230 -3.35 0.11 -5.77
C LEU A 230 -3.60 -1.41 -5.64
N PRO A 231 -2.60 -2.27 -5.80
CA PRO A 231 -2.74 -3.65 -5.36
C PRO A 231 -2.88 -3.70 -3.84
N VAL A 232 -3.73 -4.61 -3.34
CA VAL A 232 -3.96 -4.80 -1.90
C VAL A 232 -3.81 -6.26 -1.53
N GLY A 233 -3.32 -6.52 -0.33
CA GLY A 233 -3.13 -7.84 0.22
C GLY A 233 -4.44 -8.62 0.37
N ALA A 234 -4.33 -9.95 0.35
CA ALA A 234 -5.47 -10.85 0.46
C ALA A 234 -5.97 -11.02 1.90
N LEU A 235 -5.21 -10.56 2.91
CA LEU A 235 -5.54 -10.71 4.32
C LEU A 235 -6.01 -9.39 4.93
N LEU A 236 -7.19 -9.42 5.57
CA LEU A 236 -7.69 -8.34 6.42
C LEU A 236 -7.49 -8.74 7.89
N VAL A 237 -6.72 -7.95 8.61
CA VAL A 237 -6.42 -8.19 10.03
C VAL A 237 -7.23 -7.22 10.88
N VAL A 238 -8.14 -7.75 11.69
CA VAL A 238 -8.98 -6.99 12.62
C VAL A 238 -8.38 -7.12 14.02
N PRO A 239 -7.75 -6.08 14.57
CA PRO A 239 -7.07 -6.16 15.85
C PRO A 239 -8.07 -6.05 17.02
N ARG A 240 -7.63 -6.56 18.18
CA ARG A 240 -8.35 -6.36 19.44
C ARG A 240 -8.12 -4.95 19.98
N ASP A 241 -6.88 -4.48 19.93
CA ASP A 241 -6.41 -3.22 20.50
C ASP A 241 -6.00 -2.22 19.43
N ASP A 242 -6.22 -0.93 19.66
CA ASP A 242 -5.99 0.13 18.68
C ASP A 242 -4.49 0.38 18.40
N ASP A 243 -3.59 0.00 19.30
CA ASP A 243 -2.15 0.14 19.16
C ASP A 243 -1.48 -1.06 18.46
N PHE A 244 -2.24 -2.09 18.10
CA PHE A 244 -1.75 -3.28 17.39
C PHE A 244 -0.94 -2.93 16.14
N TYR A 245 -1.31 -1.86 15.42
CA TYR A 245 -0.58 -1.45 14.21
C TYR A 245 0.92 -1.25 14.44
N GLN A 246 1.33 -0.87 15.66
CA GLN A 246 2.73 -0.66 15.99
C GLN A 246 3.57 -1.94 15.93
N THR A 247 2.92 -3.11 15.95
CA THR A 247 3.58 -4.42 15.83
C THR A 247 3.79 -4.84 14.38
N LEU A 248 3.18 -4.13 13.43
CA LEU A 248 3.25 -4.44 12.00
C LEU A 248 4.61 -3.98 11.44
N GLU A 249 5.21 -4.85 10.67
CA GLU A 249 6.45 -4.60 9.92
C GLU A 249 6.17 -4.83 8.45
N ILE A 250 6.76 -4.04 7.58
CA ILE A 250 6.61 -4.14 6.13
C ILE A 250 7.97 -4.15 5.44
N ALA A 251 8.07 -4.91 4.36
CA ALA A 251 9.22 -4.91 3.48
C ALA A 251 8.80 -4.99 2.02
N LEU A 252 9.62 -4.46 1.12
CA LEU A 252 9.41 -4.52 -0.33
C LEU A 252 10.71 -4.89 -1.03
N TYR A 253 10.58 -5.76 -2.00
CA TYR A 253 11.65 -6.28 -2.85
C TYR A 253 11.33 -5.97 -4.31
N VAL A 254 12.35 -5.61 -5.08
CA VAL A 254 12.29 -5.52 -6.55
C VAL A 254 13.29 -6.49 -7.12
N ASN A 255 12.83 -7.44 -7.95
CA ASN A 255 13.67 -8.50 -8.50
C ASN A 255 14.51 -9.18 -7.41
N ASP A 256 13.84 -9.58 -6.33
CA ASP A 256 14.39 -10.18 -5.11
C ASP A 256 15.31 -9.29 -4.27
N GLN A 257 15.65 -8.09 -4.72
CA GLN A 257 16.48 -7.17 -3.94
C GLN A 257 15.63 -6.33 -2.99
N LEU A 258 15.97 -6.35 -1.70
CA LEU A 258 15.30 -5.53 -0.67
C LEU A 258 15.45 -4.04 -1.00
N ARG A 259 14.32 -3.34 -1.01
CA ARG A 259 14.22 -1.91 -1.32
C ARG A 259 13.71 -1.07 -0.16
N GLN A 260 12.68 -1.56 0.53
CA GLN A 260 12.06 -0.88 1.66
C GLN A 260 11.91 -1.86 2.82
N GLN A 261 12.12 -1.39 4.04
CA GLN A 261 11.86 -2.14 5.26
C GLN A 261 11.63 -1.17 6.42
N SER A 262 10.52 -1.35 7.14
CA SER A 262 10.22 -0.51 8.29
C SER A 262 9.17 -1.13 9.21
N SER A 263 8.99 -0.50 10.38
CA SER A 263 7.92 -0.78 11.32
C SER A 263 6.87 0.32 11.30
N ALA A 264 5.60 -0.04 11.39
CA ALA A 264 4.50 0.91 11.50
C ALA A 264 4.56 1.77 12.77
N GLY A 265 5.26 1.30 13.81
CA GLY A 265 5.52 2.10 15.01
C GLY A 265 6.37 3.35 14.76
N LEU A 266 6.98 3.50 13.57
CA LEU A 266 7.76 4.68 13.17
C LEU A 266 6.94 5.72 12.40
N MET A 267 5.64 5.50 12.18
CA MET A 267 4.74 6.48 11.58
C MET A 267 4.69 7.77 12.42
N ILE A 268 4.63 8.92 11.74
CA ILE A 268 4.49 10.23 12.38
C ILE A 268 3.05 10.41 12.84
N TRP A 269 2.08 10.16 11.96
CA TRP A 269 0.66 10.13 12.27
C TRP A 269 0.18 8.69 12.42
N SER A 270 -0.51 8.41 13.51
CA SER A 270 -1.21 7.13 13.66
C SER A 270 -2.37 7.00 12.67
N PRO A 271 -2.87 5.78 12.39
CA PRO A 271 -4.06 5.60 11.56
C PRO A 271 -5.28 6.41 12.03
N GLN A 272 -5.49 6.52 13.33
CA GLN A 272 -6.57 7.32 13.91
C GLN A 272 -6.35 8.83 13.71
N GLU A 273 -5.10 9.28 13.77
CA GLU A 273 -4.77 10.68 13.48
C GLU A 273 -5.00 11.00 12.00
N ILE A 274 -4.66 10.10 11.06
CA ILE A 274 -4.94 10.29 9.64
C ILE A 274 -6.45 10.42 9.40
N LEU A 275 -7.27 9.58 10.02
CA LEU A 275 -8.73 9.68 9.93
C LEU A 275 -9.23 11.03 10.44
N SER A 276 -8.76 11.47 11.61
CA SER A 276 -9.14 12.76 12.19
C SER A 276 -8.74 13.94 11.31
N ARG A 277 -7.54 13.90 10.74
CA ARG A 277 -7.06 14.92 9.79
C ARG A 277 -7.82 14.90 8.47
N THR A 278 -8.23 13.73 8.00
CA THR A 278 -9.07 13.61 6.80
C THR A 278 -10.41 14.34 6.95
N LEU A 279 -11.05 14.23 8.11
CA LEU A 279 -12.26 15.00 8.41
C LEU A 279 -11.96 16.51 8.48
N ALA A 280 -10.84 16.91 9.07
CA ALA A 280 -10.45 18.32 9.17
C ALA A 280 -10.10 18.92 7.80
N ASP A 281 -9.54 18.13 6.89
CA ASP A 281 -9.12 18.57 5.54
C ASP A 281 -10.21 18.42 4.48
N CYS A 282 -11.42 17.99 4.83
CA CYS A 282 -12.51 17.69 3.89
C CYS A 282 -12.87 18.84 2.95
N GLY A 283 -12.75 20.09 3.42
CA GLY A 283 -13.05 21.31 2.64
C GLY A 283 -11.94 21.75 1.70
N ASN A 284 -10.77 21.12 1.75
CA ASN A 284 -9.63 21.49 0.91
C ASN A 284 -9.82 21.00 -0.52
N PRO A 285 -9.42 21.82 -1.53
CA PRO A 285 -9.53 21.43 -2.94
C PRO A 285 -8.37 20.51 -3.34
N TYR A 286 -8.67 19.40 -4.00
CA TYR A 286 -7.69 18.50 -4.60
C TYR A 286 -7.89 18.44 -6.11
N HIS A 287 -6.82 18.70 -6.87
CA HIS A 287 -6.90 18.87 -8.32
C HIS A 287 -6.56 17.56 -9.05
N THR A 288 -7.52 17.06 -9.80
CA THR A 288 -7.33 15.95 -10.74
C THR A 288 -7.10 16.47 -12.15
N ALA A 289 -6.91 15.59 -13.12
CA ALA A 289 -6.78 16.01 -14.52
C ALA A 289 -8.01 16.78 -15.05
N ASN A 290 -9.20 16.50 -14.54
CA ASN A 290 -10.47 16.99 -15.10
C ASN A 290 -11.41 17.66 -14.09
N ALA A 291 -11.08 17.67 -12.81
CA ALA A 291 -11.97 18.16 -11.75
C ALA A 291 -11.21 18.62 -10.52
N VAL A 292 -11.90 19.37 -9.68
CA VAL A 292 -11.52 19.62 -8.29
C VAL A 292 -12.45 18.81 -7.40
N ILE A 293 -11.88 18.03 -6.47
CA ILE A 293 -12.61 17.15 -5.58
C ILE A 293 -12.24 17.41 -4.13
N SER A 294 -13.08 16.96 -3.20
CA SER A 294 -12.77 16.85 -1.77
C SER A 294 -12.15 15.49 -1.46
N ILE A 295 -11.33 15.42 -0.42
CA ILE A 295 -10.68 14.16 0.00
C ILE A 295 -11.69 13.20 0.64
N SER A 296 -12.68 13.74 1.35
CA SER A 296 -13.73 13.00 2.02
C SER A 296 -14.97 13.91 2.21
N ASP A 297 -16.06 13.33 2.71
CA ASP A 297 -17.14 14.08 3.34
C ASP A 297 -16.63 14.68 4.66
N CYS A 298 -17.16 15.85 5.06
CA CYS A 298 -16.75 16.54 6.29
C CYS A 298 -17.32 15.92 7.56
N ASP A 299 -18.45 15.25 7.46
CA ASP A 299 -19.15 14.70 8.60
C ASP A 299 -18.74 13.24 8.87
N VAL A 300 -18.40 12.48 7.80
CA VAL A 300 -18.18 11.05 7.91
C VAL A 300 -17.17 10.53 6.89
N ILE A 301 -16.31 9.63 7.34
CA ILE A 301 -15.50 8.76 6.47
C ILE A 301 -16.20 7.40 6.43
N PRO A 302 -16.68 6.96 5.28
CA PRO A 302 -17.41 5.70 5.17
C PRO A 302 -16.56 4.49 5.57
N ALA A 303 -17.19 3.49 6.17
CA ALA A 303 -16.59 2.17 6.37
C ALA A 303 -16.04 1.62 5.05
N ARG A 304 -15.03 0.75 5.11
CA ARG A 304 -14.38 0.12 3.95
C ARG A 304 -13.56 1.06 3.05
N LYS A 305 -13.43 2.34 3.41
CA LYS A 305 -12.51 3.24 2.73
C LYS A 305 -11.07 2.86 3.09
N LEU A 306 -10.20 2.68 2.10
CA LEU A 306 -8.77 2.45 2.35
C LEU A 306 -8.10 3.77 2.72
N ILE A 307 -7.36 3.73 3.81
CA ILE A 307 -6.55 4.84 4.30
C ILE A 307 -5.10 4.39 4.24
N LEU A 308 -4.40 4.78 3.18
CA LEU A 308 -2.98 4.50 2.98
C LEU A 308 -2.18 5.33 3.99
N THR A 309 -1.33 4.66 4.77
CA THR A 309 -0.69 5.28 5.93
C THR A 309 0.68 5.87 5.64
N GLY A 310 1.12 5.84 4.39
CA GLY A 310 2.43 6.31 3.95
C GLY A 310 3.47 5.20 3.88
N THR A 311 4.50 5.45 3.07
CA THR A 311 5.59 4.52 2.79
C THR A 311 6.88 4.88 3.53
N PRO A 312 7.73 3.89 3.91
CA PRO A 312 9.07 4.16 4.42
C PRO A 312 10.04 4.56 3.30
N GLU A 313 11.29 4.85 3.67
CA GLU A 313 12.39 5.11 2.74
C GLU A 313 12.70 3.91 1.84
N GLY A 314 13.40 4.19 0.72
CA GLY A 314 13.83 3.18 -0.27
C GLY A 314 13.10 3.31 -1.60
N VAL A 315 12.34 4.38 -1.82
CA VAL A 315 11.71 4.69 -3.11
C VAL A 315 12.76 5.03 -4.17
N LEU A 316 12.40 4.89 -5.44
CA LEU A 316 13.30 5.18 -6.57
C LEU A 316 13.45 6.70 -6.82
N PHE A 317 12.42 7.45 -6.46
CA PHE A 317 12.40 8.90 -6.66
C PHE A 317 13.42 9.62 -5.78
N LYS A 318 14.28 10.38 -6.44
CA LYS A 318 15.07 11.48 -5.90
C LYS A 318 14.92 12.64 -6.89
N VAL A 319 15.07 13.88 -6.46
CA VAL A 319 14.95 15.03 -7.37
C VAL A 319 15.80 14.88 -8.62
N ALA A 320 17.01 14.35 -8.50
CA ALA A 320 17.92 14.13 -9.64
C ALA A 320 17.55 12.93 -10.52
N THR A 321 16.86 11.90 -9.98
CA THR A 321 16.54 10.69 -10.75
C THR A 321 15.41 10.90 -11.75
N ILE A 322 14.58 11.93 -11.59
CA ILE A 322 13.40 12.18 -12.45
C ILE A 322 13.75 12.25 -13.95
N TRP A 323 14.97 12.68 -14.26
CA TRP A 323 15.45 12.81 -15.64
C TRP A 323 15.99 11.50 -16.23
N ASN A 324 16.17 10.46 -15.40
CA ASN A 324 16.73 9.19 -15.84
C ASN A 324 15.67 8.07 -15.79
N PRO A 325 15.10 7.65 -16.95
CA PRO A 325 14.12 6.57 -16.98
C PRO A 325 14.64 5.23 -16.45
N LEU A 326 15.94 4.98 -16.56
CA LEU A 326 16.59 3.74 -16.12
C LEU A 326 16.69 3.62 -14.58
N ALA A 327 16.31 4.66 -13.86
CA ALA A 327 16.25 4.66 -12.40
C ALA A 327 14.91 4.12 -11.83
N TYR A 328 13.92 3.84 -12.69
CA TYR A 328 12.57 3.47 -12.34
C TYR A 328 12.21 2.06 -12.77
N LEU A 329 11.07 1.55 -12.32
CA LEU A 329 10.54 0.26 -12.74
C LEU A 329 10.22 0.27 -14.23
N GLY A 330 10.39 -0.88 -14.87
CA GLY A 330 10.01 -1.15 -16.25
C GLY A 330 9.36 -2.51 -16.42
N SER A 331 8.82 -2.77 -17.60
CA SER A 331 8.18 -4.06 -17.93
C SER A 331 9.12 -5.24 -17.68
N GLY A 332 8.60 -6.27 -17.00
CA GLY A 332 9.32 -7.45 -16.56
C GLY A 332 9.91 -7.35 -15.15
N ASP A 333 9.90 -6.17 -14.50
CA ASP A 333 10.25 -6.07 -13.09
C ASP A 333 9.17 -6.71 -12.22
N VAL A 334 9.59 -7.39 -11.15
CA VAL A 334 8.70 -8.01 -10.17
C VAL A 334 8.86 -7.33 -8.83
N VAL A 335 7.75 -6.85 -8.28
CA VAL A 335 7.68 -6.24 -6.95
C VAL A 335 6.98 -7.20 -6.00
N VAL A 336 7.68 -7.57 -4.91
CA VAL A 336 7.11 -8.38 -3.84
C VAL A 336 7.11 -7.56 -2.57
N SER A 337 5.94 -7.41 -1.97
CA SER A 337 5.77 -6.74 -0.68
C SER A 337 5.34 -7.76 0.37
N THR A 338 5.91 -7.69 1.57
CA THR A 338 5.54 -8.54 2.71
C THR A 338 5.14 -7.68 3.89
N GLY A 339 4.22 -8.19 4.71
CA GLY A 339 3.82 -7.54 5.96
C GLY A 339 3.66 -8.55 7.06
N ARG A 340 4.29 -8.32 8.23
CA ARG A 340 4.07 -9.14 9.41
C ARG A 340 2.59 -9.16 9.73
N TYR A 341 1.99 -10.35 9.79
CA TYR A 341 0.56 -10.63 9.94
C TYR A 341 -0.34 -10.24 8.75
N LEU A 342 0.20 -9.55 7.74
CA LEU A 342 -0.57 -9.03 6.58
C LEU A 342 -0.37 -9.86 5.30
N GLY A 343 0.44 -10.94 5.37
CA GLY A 343 0.78 -11.77 4.23
C GLY A 343 1.73 -11.09 3.26
N TYR A 344 1.54 -11.33 1.96
CA TYR A 344 2.37 -10.76 0.91
C TYR A 344 1.57 -10.34 -0.34
N MET A 345 2.20 -9.56 -1.20
CA MET A 345 1.75 -9.22 -2.55
C MET A 345 2.88 -9.49 -3.55
N ARG A 346 2.54 -9.90 -4.76
CA ARG A 346 3.46 -10.07 -5.87
C ARG A 346 2.87 -9.47 -7.14
N ASN A 347 3.49 -8.42 -7.63
CA ASN A 347 3.02 -7.66 -8.77
C ASN A 347 4.09 -7.61 -9.86
N GLU A 348 3.76 -7.99 -11.08
CA GLU A 348 4.62 -7.89 -12.23
C GLU A 348 4.33 -6.59 -12.99
N ILE A 349 5.37 -5.88 -13.42
CA ILE A 349 5.21 -4.69 -14.24
C ILE A 349 5.05 -5.12 -15.69
N VAL A 350 3.96 -4.73 -16.31
CA VAL A 350 3.63 -5.11 -17.70
C VAL A 350 3.48 -3.87 -18.59
N GLU A 351 3.69 -4.03 -19.87
CA GLU A 351 3.48 -2.96 -20.85
C GLU A 351 2.03 -2.47 -20.83
N ARG A 352 1.85 -1.18 -21.08
CA ARG A 352 0.56 -0.52 -21.12
C ARG A 352 -0.16 -0.76 -22.44
#